data_09d905642bd1078026e915867c239213
#
_entry.id   09d905642bd1078026e915867c239213
#
_cell.length_a   1.000
_cell.length_b   1.000
_cell.length_c   1.000
_cell.angle_alpha   90.00
_cell.angle_beta   90.00
_cell.angle_gamma   90.00
#
_symmetry.space_group_name_H-M   'P 1'
#
loop_
_entity.id
_entity.type
_entity.pdbx_description
1 polymer ?
#
loop_
_entity_poly.entity_id
_entity_poly.type
_entity_poly.pdbx_seq_one_letter_code
_entity_poly.pdbx_strand_id
1 'polypeptide(L)'
;MSRKTAMDAIFSAPVKPPEKLGAPNTASQTPQPRIRSGAIAAMGASLQQLTDIRDQVESGSAIVELDTALIDGSFVSDRMADATDASIDALVESIRESGQQVPILVRPHPDNRERYQIAFGHRRVRAAARLGIKVRAVVRDLTDQELVVAQGKENLDRRDLSFIEKAFFALHLEALNFDRAVIMQALSTDKGDLSRYIAVAKSIPQSIATAIGPAPRAGRARWIALSEALVTVAARKAAEKEIADPAFASLDSDSRFSRVLSAATKRPSDGLSQAGRAGAQMISTAAGQKVAKVSHTGRDLKISVDKEFDAEFAAYLVEQLPVLAEAFAKAREEGTS
;
A
#
# COMPACT_ATOMS: atom_id res chain seq x y z
N MET A 1 -48.62 20.94 -1.24
CA MET A 1 -48.84 19.67 -1.96
C MET A 1 -47.53 18.88 -1.97
N SER A 2 -47.58 17.69 -1.43
CA SER A 2 -46.41 16.92 -0.96
C SER A 2 -45.67 16.20 -2.10
N ARG A 3 -44.34 16.22 -2.05
CA ARG A 3 -43.40 15.51 -2.97
C ARG A 3 -43.48 13.98 -2.96
N LYS A 4 -44.45 13.40 -2.27
CA LYS A 4 -44.65 11.95 -2.13
C LYS A 4 -45.45 11.27 -3.23
N THR A 5 -46.16 12.05 -4.04
CA THR A 5 -47.13 11.52 -5.04
C THR A 5 -46.49 11.29 -6.44
N ALA A 6 -45.24 11.70 -6.67
CA ALA A 6 -44.58 11.55 -7.97
C ALA A 6 -43.73 10.29 -8.10
N MET A 7 -43.43 9.59 -7.00
CA MET A 7 -42.58 8.38 -7.03
C MET A 7 -43.37 7.06 -7.12
N ASP A 8 -44.67 7.06 -6.80
CA ASP A 8 -45.47 5.83 -6.88
C ASP A 8 -45.98 5.47 -8.27
N ALA A 9 -45.84 6.39 -9.24
CA ALA A 9 -46.30 6.17 -10.62
C ALA A 9 -45.31 5.39 -11.52
N ILE A 10 -44.09 5.14 -11.06
CA ILE A 10 -43.05 4.50 -11.87
C ILE A 10 -42.95 2.97 -11.63
N PHE A 11 -43.56 2.46 -10.55
CA PHE A 11 -43.43 1.05 -10.16
C PHE A 11 -44.69 0.19 -10.35
N SER A 12 -45.72 0.70 -11.03
CA SER A 12 -47.00 -0.02 -11.22
C SER A 12 -47.27 -0.29 -12.68
N ALA A 13 -46.42 -1.04 -13.38
CA ALA A 13 -46.75 -1.66 -14.65
C ALA A 13 -46.70 -3.19 -14.51
N PRO A 14 -47.76 -3.95 -14.81
CA PRO A 14 -47.77 -5.40 -14.70
C PRO A 14 -47.01 -6.03 -15.85
N VAL A 15 -45.97 -6.81 -15.51
CA VAL A 15 -45.23 -7.68 -16.44
C VAL A 15 -46.05 -8.94 -16.69
N LYS A 16 -46.46 -9.18 -17.94
CA LYS A 16 -47.06 -10.43 -18.41
C LYS A 16 -45.98 -11.53 -18.43
N PRO A 17 -46.28 -12.75 -17.96
CA PRO A 17 -45.32 -13.88 -18.12
C PRO A 17 -45.41 -14.45 -19.54
N PRO A 18 -44.26 -14.90 -20.09
CA PRO A 18 -44.25 -15.61 -21.38
C PRO A 18 -44.70 -17.06 -21.22
N GLU A 19 -45.48 -17.51 -22.20
CA GLU A 19 -46.00 -18.85 -22.39
C GLU A 19 -44.95 -19.97 -22.51
N LYS A 20 -45.26 -21.09 -21.87
CA LYS A 20 -44.48 -22.34 -21.99
C LYS A 20 -44.71 -23.02 -23.35
N LEU A 21 -43.67 -23.29 -24.09
CA LEU A 21 -43.67 -24.27 -25.16
C LEU A 21 -42.52 -25.26 -24.94
N GLY A 22 -42.92 -26.49 -24.84
CA GLY A 22 -42.39 -27.82 -24.99
C GLY A 22 -40.87 -28.07 -25.05
N ALA A 23 -40.42 -28.95 -24.18
CA ALA A 23 -39.18 -29.70 -24.37
C ALA A 23 -39.35 -30.70 -25.52
N PRO A 24 -38.25 -31.11 -26.22
CA PRO A 24 -37.57 -32.31 -25.78
C PRO A 24 -36.03 -32.35 -25.92
N ASN A 25 -35.46 -33.14 -25.03
CA ASN A 25 -34.41 -34.16 -25.22
C ASN A 25 -32.94 -33.79 -25.46
N THR A 26 -32.17 -34.13 -24.44
CA THR A 26 -30.85 -34.80 -24.44
C THR A 26 -29.90 -34.58 -25.61
N ALA A 27 -28.78 -33.87 -25.31
CA ALA A 27 -27.44 -34.23 -25.77
C ALA A 27 -26.35 -33.48 -24.99
N SER A 28 -25.46 -34.23 -24.38
CA SER A 28 -24.04 -33.99 -24.12
C SER A 28 -23.58 -32.60 -23.68
N GLN A 29 -23.40 -32.45 -22.40
CA GLN A 29 -22.65 -31.34 -21.83
C GLN A 29 -21.16 -31.52 -22.10
N THR A 30 -20.63 -30.80 -23.08
CA THR A 30 -19.22 -30.48 -23.17
C THR A 30 -18.93 -29.39 -22.13
N PRO A 31 -17.86 -29.49 -21.29
CA PRO A 31 -17.52 -28.45 -20.33
C PRO A 31 -17.03 -27.21 -21.06
N GLN A 32 -17.79 -26.14 -21.00
CA GLN A 32 -17.32 -24.82 -21.43
C GLN A 32 -16.13 -24.38 -20.57
N PRO A 33 -15.05 -23.92 -21.18
CA PRO A 33 -13.92 -23.36 -20.40
C PRO A 33 -14.38 -22.12 -19.66
N ARG A 34 -14.26 -22.16 -18.33
CA ARG A 34 -14.44 -20.97 -17.47
C ARG A 34 -13.39 -19.94 -17.86
N ILE A 35 -13.78 -18.92 -18.60
CA ILE A 35 -12.94 -17.75 -18.91
C ILE A 35 -12.59 -17.10 -17.58
N ARG A 36 -11.32 -17.18 -17.19
CA ARG A 36 -10.81 -16.57 -15.97
C ARG A 36 -11.01 -15.05 -16.08
N SER A 37 -11.62 -14.43 -15.07
CA SER A 37 -11.91 -12.99 -14.99
C SER A 37 -10.70 -12.08 -15.25
N GLY A 38 -9.48 -12.58 -15.08
CA GLY A 38 -8.24 -11.89 -15.42
C GLY A 38 -8.02 -11.65 -16.92
N ALA A 39 -8.54 -12.51 -17.79
CA ALA A 39 -8.42 -12.31 -19.26
C ALA A 39 -9.32 -11.16 -19.75
N ILE A 40 -10.51 -11.02 -19.16
CA ILE A 40 -11.45 -9.93 -19.50
C ILE A 40 -10.91 -8.58 -18.99
N ALA A 41 -10.31 -8.55 -17.81
CA ALA A 41 -9.68 -7.34 -17.29
C ALA A 41 -8.43 -6.92 -18.10
N ALA A 42 -7.63 -7.90 -18.56
CA ALA A 42 -6.49 -7.63 -19.44
C ALA A 42 -6.93 -7.13 -20.82
N MET A 43 -8.03 -7.68 -21.34
CA MET A 43 -8.60 -7.27 -22.64
C MET A 43 -9.25 -5.88 -22.55
N GLY A 44 -9.90 -5.56 -21.42
CA GLY A 44 -10.42 -4.21 -21.14
C GLY A 44 -9.31 -3.16 -21.06
N ALA A 45 -8.22 -3.45 -20.37
CA ALA A 45 -7.05 -2.57 -20.31
C ALA A 45 -6.39 -2.37 -21.68
N SER A 46 -6.33 -3.42 -22.51
CA SER A 46 -5.80 -3.32 -23.88
C SER A 46 -6.70 -2.49 -24.79
N LEU A 47 -8.02 -2.60 -24.64
CA LEU A 47 -9.00 -1.80 -25.41
C LEU A 47 -8.94 -0.32 -24.99
N GLN A 48 -8.79 -0.05 -23.70
CA GLN A 48 -8.62 1.31 -23.19
C GLN A 48 -7.33 1.95 -23.74
N GLN A 49 -6.23 1.21 -23.77
CA GLN A 49 -4.97 1.67 -24.38
C GLN A 49 -5.10 1.94 -25.88
N LEU A 50 -5.88 1.14 -26.60
CA LEU A 50 -6.13 1.36 -28.03
C LEU A 50 -7.01 2.59 -28.28
N THR A 51 -7.99 2.88 -27.42
CA THR A 51 -8.81 4.09 -27.48
C THR A 51 -7.96 5.33 -27.20
N ASP A 52 -7.09 5.29 -26.20
CA ASP A 52 -6.19 6.41 -25.87
C ASP A 52 -5.19 6.69 -27.01
N ILE A 53 -4.69 5.65 -27.69
CA ILE A 53 -3.84 5.79 -28.89
C ILE A 53 -4.62 6.42 -30.04
N ARG A 54 -5.87 6.01 -30.24
CA ARG A 54 -6.74 6.57 -31.29
C ARG A 54 -7.02 8.05 -31.06
N ASP A 55 -7.34 8.44 -29.82
CA ASP A 55 -7.57 9.84 -29.44
C ASP A 55 -6.30 10.69 -29.58
N GLN A 56 -5.12 10.11 -29.33
CA GLN A 56 -3.83 10.76 -29.56
C GLN A 56 -3.49 10.92 -31.04
N VAL A 57 -3.87 9.98 -31.89
CA VAL A 57 -3.74 10.08 -33.35
C VAL A 57 -4.72 11.11 -33.92
N GLU A 58 -5.96 11.13 -33.42
CA GLU A 58 -6.99 12.09 -33.84
C GLU A 58 -6.64 13.54 -33.40
N SER A 59 -5.87 13.72 -32.32
CA SER A 59 -5.35 15.03 -31.86
C SER A 59 -4.17 15.58 -32.67
N GLY A 60 -3.79 14.94 -33.78
CA GLY A 60 -2.75 15.40 -34.69
C GLY A 60 -1.31 15.24 -34.17
N SER A 61 -1.09 14.44 -33.14
CA SER A 61 0.24 14.17 -32.57
C SER A 61 0.95 13.13 -33.43
N ALA A 62 1.91 13.56 -34.25
CA ALA A 62 2.70 12.66 -35.09
C ALA A 62 3.54 11.72 -34.20
N ILE A 63 3.48 10.41 -34.48
CA ILE A 63 4.40 9.43 -33.90
C ILE A 63 5.73 9.52 -34.63
N VAL A 64 6.80 9.80 -33.91
CA VAL A 64 8.15 9.91 -34.43
C VAL A 64 9.04 8.83 -33.80
N GLU A 65 10.13 8.50 -34.50
CA GLU A 65 11.16 7.62 -33.96
C GLU A 65 12.34 8.46 -33.47
N LEU A 66 12.59 8.40 -32.16
CA LEU A 66 13.63 9.15 -31.50
C LEU A 66 14.79 8.25 -31.07
N ASP A 67 16.00 8.78 -31.13
CA ASP A 67 17.15 8.14 -30.48
C ASP A 67 16.99 8.25 -28.97
N THR A 68 17.20 7.14 -28.26
CA THR A 68 17.08 7.09 -26.80
C THR A 68 18.08 8.01 -26.09
N ALA A 69 19.23 8.32 -26.73
CA ALA A 69 20.23 9.24 -26.23
C ALA A 69 19.76 10.71 -26.21
N LEU A 70 18.75 11.06 -27.00
CA LEU A 70 18.18 12.41 -27.06
C LEU A 70 17.07 12.62 -26.02
N ILE A 71 16.73 11.61 -25.23
CA ILE A 71 15.61 11.66 -24.28
C ILE A 71 16.14 11.77 -22.87
N ASP A 72 15.83 12.89 -22.23
CA ASP A 72 16.13 13.14 -20.83
C ASP A 72 15.01 12.65 -19.92
N GLY A 73 15.38 12.29 -18.68
CA GLY A 73 14.43 11.92 -17.66
C GLY A 73 13.46 13.05 -17.30
N SER A 74 12.31 12.69 -16.73
CA SER A 74 11.44 13.68 -16.11
C SER A 74 12.12 14.30 -14.89
N PHE A 75 11.89 15.57 -14.64
CA PHE A 75 12.33 16.25 -13.41
C PHE A 75 11.58 15.77 -12.17
N VAL A 76 10.51 15.01 -12.35
CA VAL A 76 9.75 14.39 -11.27
C VAL A 76 9.99 12.88 -11.27
N SER A 77 10.54 12.37 -10.16
CA SER A 77 10.61 10.93 -9.90
C SER A 77 9.30 10.48 -9.24
N ASP A 78 8.64 9.51 -9.84
CA ASP A 78 7.30 9.08 -9.47
C ASP A 78 7.26 7.72 -8.73
N ARG A 79 8.40 7.06 -8.56
CA ARG A 79 8.48 5.74 -7.91
C ARG A 79 9.58 5.67 -6.87
N MET A 80 9.25 5.03 -5.75
CA MET A 80 10.19 4.75 -4.67
C MET A 80 11.14 3.59 -4.97
N ALA A 81 10.78 2.71 -5.91
CA ALA A 81 11.60 1.58 -6.33
C ALA A 81 11.76 1.59 -7.84
N ASP A 82 13.00 1.51 -8.29
CA ASP A 82 13.28 1.17 -9.68
C ASP A 82 12.68 -0.21 -10.00
N ALA A 83 12.07 -0.31 -11.19
CA ALA A 83 11.63 -1.60 -11.68
C ALA A 83 12.78 -2.59 -11.60
N THR A 84 12.56 -3.75 -10.99
CA THR A 84 13.58 -4.80 -10.92
C THR A 84 14.08 -5.14 -12.31
N ASP A 85 15.38 -5.43 -12.47
CA ASP A 85 15.97 -5.77 -13.76
C ASP A 85 15.20 -6.88 -14.49
N ALA A 86 14.70 -7.89 -13.77
CA ALA A 86 13.87 -8.95 -14.32
C ALA A 86 12.59 -8.43 -15.03
N SER A 87 11.98 -7.34 -14.55
CA SER A 87 10.79 -6.76 -15.18
C SER A 87 11.12 -5.94 -16.42
N ILE A 88 12.35 -5.47 -16.56
CA ILE A 88 12.84 -4.81 -17.78
C ILE A 88 13.25 -5.86 -18.82
N ASP A 89 13.88 -6.97 -18.41
CA ASP A 89 14.26 -8.04 -19.31
C ASP A 89 13.07 -8.67 -20.05
N ALA A 90 11.96 -8.91 -19.33
CA ALA A 90 10.71 -9.35 -19.96
C ALA A 90 10.16 -8.33 -20.98
N LEU A 91 10.29 -7.03 -20.72
CA LEU A 91 9.87 -5.98 -21.64
C LEU A 91 10.81 -5.89 -22.85
N VAL A 92 12.12 -6.06 -22.66
CA VAL A 92 13.10 -6.11 -23.75
C VAL A 92 12.77 -7.24 -24.70
N GLU A 93 12.47 -8.45 -24.18
CA GLU A 93 12.11 -9.58 -25.02
C GLU A 93 10.80 -9.34 -25.78
N SER A 94 9.80 -8.82 -25.11
CA SER A 94 8.52 -8.47 -25.75
C SER A 94 8.70 -7.42 -26.89
N ILE A 95 9.55 -6.41 -26.67
CA ILE A 95 9.84 -5.40 -27.73
C ILE A 95 10.64 -6.02 -28.86
N ARG A 96 11.55 -6.93 -28.59
CA ARG A 96 12.32 -7.64 -29.60
C ARG A 96 11.43 -8.49 -30.51
N GLU A 97 10.48 -9.22 -29.92
CA GLU A 97 9.59 -10.11 -30.66
C GLU A 97 8.48 -9.39 -31.44
N SER A 98 7.85 -8.41 -30.79
CA SER A 98 6.60 -7.80 -31.30
C SER A 98 6.75 -6.33 -31.68
N GLY A 99 7.93 -5.74 -31.52
CA GLY A 99 8.16 -4.31 -31.66
C GLY A 99 7.51 -3.49 -30.52
N GLN A 100 7.77 -2.19 -30.50
CA GLN A 100 7.14 -1.29 -29.55
C GLN A 100 5.70 -0.97 -29.99
N GLN A 101 4.71 -1.52 -29.30
CA GLN A 101 3.30 -1.34 -29.63
C GLN A 101 2.77 0.02 -29.18
N VAL A 102 3.12 0.46 -27.98
CA VAL A 102 2.65 1.71 -27.37
C VAL A 102 3.76 2.75 -27.39
N PRO A 103 3.55 3.94 -28.01
CA PRO A 103 4.55 5.00 -27.99
C PRO A 103 4.76 5.56 -26.57
N ILE A 104 5.89 6.21 -26.36
CA ILE A 104 6.14 7.03 -25.17
C ILE A 104 5.59 8.43 -25.41
N LEU A 105 5.39 9.22 -24.33
CA LEU A 105 5.08 10.64 -24.45
C LEU A 105 6.30 11.45 -24.02
N VAL A 106 6.68 12.39 -24.90
CA VAL A 106 7.77 13.31 -24.64
C VAL A 106 7.35 14.74 -25.00
N ARG A 107 8.02 15.73 -24.42
CA ARG A 107 7.97 17.13 -24.89
C ARG A 107 9.34 17.57 -25.38
N PRO A 108 9.44 18.64 -26.22
CA PRO A 108 10.72 19.31 -26.44
C PRO A 108 11.33 19.73 -25.10
N HIS A 109 12.63 19.56 -24.93
CA HIS A 109 13.28 19.95 -23.68
C HIS A 109 13.28 21.49 -23.56
N PRO A 110 12.86 22.08 -22.43
CA PRO A 110 12.71 23.52 -22.30
C PRO A 110 14.01 24.29 -22.54
N ASP A 111 15.14 23.74 -22.13
CA ASP A 111 16.45 24.38 -22.21
C ASP A 111 17.28 23.95 -23.44
N ASN A 112 16.88 22.88 -24.15
CA ASN A 112 17.64 22.37 -25.31
C ASN A 112 16.69 21.81 -26.38
N ARG A 113 16.47 22.56 -27.45
CA ARG A 113 15.54 22.20 -28.54
C ARG A 113 15.94 20.93 -29.32
N GLU A 114 17.16 20.47 -29.21
CA GLU A 114 17.61 19.22 -29.86
C GLU A 114 17.32 17.97 -29.03
N ARG A 115 16.83 18.14 -27.81
CA ARG A 115 16.52 17.07 -26.87
C ARG A 115 15.05 17.04 -26.50
N TYR A 116 14.65 15.95 -25.91
CA TYR A 116 13.28 15.72 -25.45
C TYR A 116 13.27 15.38 -23.98
N GLN A 117 12.23 15.74 -23.28
CA GLN A 117 11.99 15.36 -21.90
C GLN A 117 10.81 14.40 -21.82
N ILE A 118 11.01 13.25 -21.18
CA ILE A 118 9.98 12.22 -21.10
C ILE A 118 8.90 12.60 -20.07
N ALA A 119 7.62 12.47 -20.47
CA ALA A 119 6.50 12.55 -19.56
C ALA A 119 6.16 11.15 -18.99
N PHE A 120 6.05 10.14 -19.84
CA PHE A 120 5.87 8.74 -19.40
C PHE A 120 6.44 7.73 -20.40
N GLY A 121 6.65 6.50 -19.90
CA GLY A 121 7.20 5.40 -20.69
C GLY A 121 8.68 5.14 -20.45
N HIS A 122 9.25 5.55 -19.32
CA HIS A 122 10.67 5.39 -18.93
C HIS A 122 11.20 3.97 -19.13
N ARG A 123 10.38 2.94 -18.80
CA ARG A 123 10.78 1.54 -19.00
C ARG A 123 10.97 1.17 -20.46
N ARG A 124 10.15 1.74 -21.38
CA ARG A 124 10.28 1.51 -22.83
C ARG A 124 11.53 2.17 -23.38
N VAL A 125 11.88 3.37 -22.90
CA VAL A 125 13.15 4.02 -23.27
C VAL A 125 14.33 3.16 -22.81
N ARG A 126 14.35 2.67 -21.58
CA ARG A 126 15.41 1.77 -21.08
C ARG A 126 15.50 0.48 -21.90
N ALA A 127 14.36 -0.12 -22.25
CA ALA A 127 14.33 -1.34 -23.06
C ALA A 127 14.83 -1.09 -24.49
N ALA A 128 14.42 0.00 -25.12
CA ALA A 128 14.88 0.39 -26.44
C ALA A 128 16.40 0.70 -26.44
N ALA A 129 16.90 1.37 -25.41
CA ALA A 129 18.33 1.63 -25.23
C ALA A 129 19.15 0.33 -25.09
N ARG A 130 18.64 -0.65 -24.33
CA ARG A 130 19.29 -1.98 -24.23
C ARG A 130 19.29 -2.75 -25.55
N LEU A 131 18.27 -2.53 -26.40
CA LEU A 131 18.19 -3.14 -27.73
C LEU A 131 18.97 -2.38 -28.79
N GLY A 132 19.45 -1.16 -28.51
CA GLY A 132 20.12 -0.30 -29.49
C GLY A 132 19.20 0.19 -30.61
N ILE A 133 17.88 0.29 -30.35
CA ILE A 133 16.87 0.75 -31.32
C ILE A 133 16.31 2.11 -30.95
N LYS A 134 15.78 2.81 -31.96
CA LYS A 134 15.00 4.03 -31.74
C LYS A 134 13.69 3.70 -31.04
N VAL A 135 13.17 4.65 -30.25
CA VAL A 135 11.92 4.53 -29.53
C VAL A 135 10.81 5.32 -30.25
N ARG A 136 9.65 4.70 -30.40
CA ARG A 136 8.46 5.37 -30.93
C ARG A 136 7.88 6.31 -29.87
N ALA A 137 7.73 7.58 -30.21
CA ALA A 137 7.31 8.63 -29.30
C ALA A 137 6.25 9.52 -29.92
N VAL A 138 5.33 9.99 -29.09
CA VAL A 138 4.44 11.13 -29.38
C VAL A 138 5.11 12.36 -28.78
N VAL A 139 5.34 13.37 -29.63
CA VAL A 139 5.89 14.66 -29.20
C VAL A 139 4.74 15.63 -29.01
N ARG A 140 4.57 16.15 -27.79
CA ARG A 140 3.59 17.19 -27.47
C ARG A 140 4.28 18.35 -26.79
N ASP A 141 3.85 19.56 -27.12
CA ASP A 141 4.30 20.74 -26.40
C ASP A 141 3.51 20.83 -25.07
N LEU A 142 4.15 20.39 -23.99
CA LEU A 142 3.56 20.31 -22.66
C LEU A 142 4.23 21.32 -21.74
N THR A 143 3.43 22.08 -21.02
CA THR A 143 3.91 22.83 -19.86
C THR A 143 4.36 21.89 -18.74
N ASP A 144 5.11 22.39 -17.76
CA ASP A 144 5.52 21.60 -16.58
C ASP A 144 4.32 21.00 -15.84
N GLN A 145 3.23 21.78 -15.75
CA GLN A 145 1.99 21.32 -15.09
C GLN A 145 1.34 20.17 -15.86
N GLU A 146 1.22 20.30 -17.18
CA GLU A 146 0.64 19.26 -18.05
C GLU A 146 1.49 17.99 -18.06
N LEU A 147 2.82 18.12 -18.06
CA LEU A 147 3.74 16.99 -17.97
C LEU A 147 3.53 16.22 -16.66
N VAL A 148 3.48 16.91 -15.52
CA VAL A 148 3.24 16.31 -14.19
C VAL A 148 1.87 15.62 -14.13
N VAL A 149 0.83 16.25 -14.67
CA VAL A 149 -0.52 15.66 -14.73
C VAL A 149 -0.54 14.43 -15.63
N ALA A 150 0.11 14.46 -16.78
CA ALA A 150 0.20 13.32 -17.69
C ALA A 150 0.94 12.14 -17.03
N GLN A 151 2.06 12.43 -16.35
CA GLN A 151 2.83 11.44 -15.60
C GLN A 151 2.04 10.82 -14.45
N GLY A 152 1.35 11.65 -13.65
CA GLY A 152 0.54 11.20 -12.54
C GLY A 152 -0.61 10.30 -12.99
N LYS A 153 -1.35 10.70 -14.04
CA LYS A 153 -2.45 9.90 -14.60
C LYS A 153 -1.98 8.55 -15.12
N GLU A 154 -0.89 8.52 -15.90
CA GLU A 154 -0.34 7.28 -16.43
C GLU A 154 0.04 6.30 -15.31
N ASN A 155 0.62 6.79 -14.22
CA ASN A 155 0.96 5.97 -13.06
C ASN A 155 -0.26 5.42 -12.32
N LEU A 156 -1.34 6.20 -12.25
CA LEU A 156 -2.60 5.74 -11.66
C LEU A 156 -3.28 4.67 -12.53
N ASP A 157 -3.20 4.79 -13.87
CA ASP A 157 -3.82 3.84 -14.80
C ASP A 157 -3.13 2.47 -14.84
N ARG A 158 -1.84 2.39 -14.48
CA ARG A 158 -1.04 1.15 -14.58
C ARG A 158 -1.21 0.15 -13.46
N ARG A 159 -1.53 0.53 -12.29
CA ARG A 159 -1.85 -0.18 -11.04
C ARG A 159 -1.60 0.78 -9.89
N ASP A 160 -2.59 0.87 -9.03
CA ASP A 160 -2.65 1.71 -7.87
C ASP A 160 -1.30 1.98 -7.22
N LEU A 161 -0.80 3.21 -7.38
CA LEU A 161 0.27 3.69 -6.52
C LEU A 161 -0.14 3.43 -5.08
N SER A 162 0.74 2.85 -4.30
CA SER A 162 0.51 2.66 -2.88
C SER A 162 0.32 4.01 -2.18
N PHE A 163 -0.25 3.97 -0.98
CA PHE A 163 -0.48 5.19 -0.20
C PHE A 163 0.80 6.02 -0.04
N ILE A 164 1.92 5.37 0.26
CA ILE A 164 3.18 6.07 0.51
C ILE A 164 3.79 6.65 -0.76
N GLU A 165 3.65 5.98 -1.90
CA GLU A 165 4.10 6.51 -3.18
C GLU A 165 3.33 7.77 -3.55
N LYS A 166 1.99 7.78 -3.39
CA LYS A 166 1.17 8.98 -3.55
C LYS A 166 1.58 10.10 -2.60
N ALA A 167 1.90 9.76 -1.35
CA ALA A 167 2.30 10.72 -0.33
C ALA A 167 3.64 11.41 -0.67
N PHE A 168 4.66 10.65 -1.05
CA PHE A 168 5.95 11.22 -1.43
C PHE A 168 5.91 11.94 -2.77
N PHE A 169 5.12 11.46 -3.72
CA PHE A 169 4.90 12.17 -4.98
C PHE A 169 4.23 13.53 -4.75
N ALA A 170 3.19 13.58 -3.90
CA ALA A 170 2.56 14.85 -3.50
C ALA A 170 3.54 15.81 -2.82
N LEU A 171 4.37 15.29 -1.88
CA LEU A 171 5.37 16.10 -1.19
C LEU A 171 6.44 16.64 -2.15
N HIS A 172 6.87 15.83 -3.10
CA HIS A 172 7.85 16.23 -4.10
C HIS A 172 7.31 17.35 -5.01
N LEU A 173 6.05 17.23 -5.46
CA LEU A 173 5.41 18.29 -6.24
C LEU A 173 5.20 19.58 -5.43
N GLU A 174 4.85 19.47 -4.14
CA GLU A 174 4.79 20.64 -3.23
C GLU A 174 6.16 21.31 -3.10
N ALA A 175 7.24 20.54 -3.00
CA ALA A 175 8.61 21.07 -2.92
C ALA A 175 9.06 21.76 -4.22
N LEU A 176 8.53 21.33 -5.37
CA LEU A 176 8.73 21.98 -6.66
C LEU A 176 7.79 23.18 -6.89
N ASN A 177 7.04 23.61 -5.87
CA ASN A 177 6.10 24.73 -5.89
C ASN A 177 4.93 24.59 -6.87
N PHE A 178 4.49 23.36 -7.16
CA PHE A 178 3.27 23.17 -7.92
C PHE A 178 2.03 23.52 -7.09
N ASP A 179 1.04 24.14 -7.74
CA ASP A 179 -0.23 24.45 -7.12
C ASP A 179 -0.95 23.19 -6.64
N ARG A 180 -1.61 23.26 -5.49
CA ARG A 180 -2.37 22.13 -4.95
C ARG A 180 -3.44 21.59 -5.91
N ALA A 181 -4.01 22.45 -6.77
CA ALA A 181 -4.96 22.04 -7.80
C ALA A 181 -4.30 21.09 -8.82
N VAL A 182 -3.08 21.40 -9.27
CA VAL A 182 -2.29 20.56 -10.18
C VAL A 182 -1.96 19.21 -9.51
N ILE A 183 -1.53 19.24 -8.24
CA ILE A 183 -1.20 18.02 -7.49
C ILE A 183 -2.44 17.13 -7.31
N MET A 184 -3.59 17.71 -6.98
CA MET A 184 -4.86 16.97 -6.88
C MET A 184 -5.26 16.33 -8.22
N GLN A 185 -5.07 17.06 -9.32
CA GLN A 185 -5.36 16.55 -10.67
C GLN A 185 -4.41 15.40 -11.05
N ALA A 186 -3.11 15.53 -10.77
CA ALA A 186 -2.10 14.50 -11.04
C ALA A 186 -2.34 13.21 -10.26
N LEU A 187 -2.82 13.32 -9.01
CA LEU A 187 -3.09 12.18 -8.11
C LEU A 187 -4.54 11.70 -8.14
N SER A 188 -5.42 12.34 -8.94
CA SER A 188 -6.87 12.09 -8.95
C SER A 188 -7.44 12.02 -7.52
N THR A 189 -7.14 13.04 -6.69
CA THR A 189 -7.46 13.06 -5.27
C THR A 189 -8.13 14.36 -4.85
N ASP A 190 -8.76 14.38 -3.68
CA ASP A 190 -9.36 15.57 -3.10
C ASP A 190 -8.39 16.33 -2.17
N LYS A 191 -8.81 17.55 -1.74
CA LYS A 191 -8.03 18.41 -0.86
C LYS A 191 -7.72 17.77 0.50
N GLY A 192 -8.67 16.98 1.03
CA GLY A 192 -8.52 16.31 2.32
C GLY A 192 -7.49 15.20 2.26
N ASP A 193 -7.54 14.35 1.24
CA ASP A 193 -6.58 13.29 1.04
C ASP A 193 -5.19 13.82 0.67
N LEU A 194 -5.10 14.87 -0.17
CA LEU A 194 -3.83 15.53 -0.46
C LEU A 194 -3.15 16.04 0.82
N SER A 195 -3.90 16.70 1.70
CA SER A 195 -3.35 17.19 2.96
C SER A 195 -2.82 16.06 3.85
N ARG A 196 -3.50 14.90 3.87
CA ARG A 196 -3.07 13.72 4.61
C ARG A 196 -1.82 13.08 3.99
N TYR A 197 -1.74 12.96 2.67
CA TYR A 197 -0.54 12.48 1.97
C TYR A 197 0.68 13.29 2.36
N ILE A 198 0.59 14.61 2.24
CA ILE A 198 1.69 15.53 2.56
C ILE A 198 2.07 15.46 4.05
N ALA A 199 1.09 15.41 4.96
CA ALA A 199 1.34 15.31 6.39
C ALA A 199 2.10 14.03 6.74
N VAL A 200 1.69 12.89 6.21
CA VAL A 200 2.38 11.60 6.46
C VAL A 200 3.77 11.60 5.84
N ALA A 201 3.94 12.08 4.61
CA ALA A 201 5.24 12.14 3.96
C ALA A 201 6.24 13.05 4.68
N LYS A 202 5.77 14.18 5.26
CA LYS A 202 6.59 15.07 6.10
C LYS A 202 7.00 14.46 7.43
N SER A 203 6.17 13.56 7.98
CA SER A 203 6.40 12.94 9.29
C SER A 203 7.31 11.72 9.25
N ILE A 204 7.38 11.04 8.11
CA ILE A 204 8.19 9.82 7.96
C ILE A 204 9.51 10.19 7.25
N PRO A 205 10.68 9.92 7.87
CA PRO A 205 11.95 10.09 7.19
C PRO A 205 12.00 9.32 5.87
N GLN A 206 12.45 10.01 4.80
CA GLN A 206 12.49 9.42 3.46
C GLN A 206 13.34 8.14 3.42
N SER A 207 14.43 8.07 4.19
CA SER A 207 15.28 6.89 4.32
C SER A 207 14.50 5.66 4.82
N ILE A 208 13.64 5.85 5.82
CA ILE A 208 12.79 4.77 6.37
C ILE A 208 11.75 4.34 5.33
N ALA A 209 11.08 5.30 4.69
CA ALA A 209 10.07 5.00 3.68
C ALA A 209 10.68 4.26 2.47
N THR A 210 11.85 4.70 1.98
CA THR A 210 12.56 4.05 0.88
C THR A 210 13.01 2.63 1.25
N ALA A 211 13.51 2.41 2.46
CA ALA A 211 13.90 1.08 2.93
C ALA A 211 12.71 0.10 3.03
N ILE A 212 11.55 0.59 3.46
CA ILE A 212 10.31 -0.19 3.48
C ILE A 212 9.85 -0.52 2.05
N GLY A 213 9.84 0.47 1.17
CA GLY A 213 9.29 0.38 -0.18
C GLY A 213 7.77 0.62 -0.23
N PRO A 214 7.10 0.24 -1.34
CA PRO A 214 5.70 0.65 -1.61
C PRO A 214 4.66 0.09 -0.63
N ALA A 215 4.87 -1.07 -0.05
CA ALA A 215 3.98 -1.74 0.92
C ALA A 215 2.47 -1.59 0.56
N PRO A 216 2.00 -2.17 -0.55
CA PRO A 216 0.65 -1.92 -1.10
C PRO A 216 -0.47 -2.35 -0.16
N ARG A 217 -0.23 -3.31 0.75
CA ARG A 217 -1.21 -3.73 1.76
C ARG A 217 -1.24 -2.82 3.00
N ALA A 218 -0.27 -1.92 3.13
CA ALA A 218 -0.26 -0.92 4.17
C ALA A 218 -1.09 0.30 3.74
N GLY A 219 -2.39 0.26 4.02
CA GLY A 219 -3.29 1.37 3.73
C GLY A 219 -3.04 2.60 4.63
N ARG A 220 -3.80 3.67 4.36
CA ARG A 220 -3.70 4.97 5.05
C ARG A 220 -3.55 4.88 6.56
N ALA A 221 -4.43 4.14 7.24
CA ALA A 221 -4.44 4.06 8.70
C ALA A 221 -3.12 3.51 9.27
N ARG A 222 -2.52 2.53 8.60
CA ARG A 222 -1.25 1.94 9.04
C ARG A 222 -0.08 2.90 8.86
N TRP A 223 -0.02 3.66 7.75
CA TRP A 223 1.01 4.66 7.52
C TRP A 223 0.89 5.84 8.48
N ILE A 224 -0.34 6.27 8.83
CA ILE A 224 -0.57 7.28 9.89
C ILE A 224 -0.04 6.75 11.23
N ALA A 225 -0.38 5.52 11.61
CA ALA A 225 0.11 4.91 12.85
C ALA A 225 1.65 4.84 12.89
N LEU A 226 2.30 4.53 11.77
CA LEU A 226 3.76 4.56 11.68
C LEU A 226 4.30 5.99 11.84
N SER A 227 3.68 6.99 11.20
CA SER A 227 4.10 8.40 11.31
C SER A 227 3.99 8.91 12.75
N GLU A 228 2.94 8.55 13.47
CA GLU A 228 2.75 8.87 14.87
C GLU A 228 3.78 8.17 15.79
N ALA A 229 4.07 6.90 15.53
CA ALA A 229 5.08 6.16 16.28
C ALA A 229 6.47 6.76 16.11
N LEU A 230 6.84 7.20 14.90
CA LEU A 230 8.16 7.75 14.57
C LEU A 230 8.40 9.18 15.09
N VAL A 231 7.48 9.79 15.83
CA VAL A 231 7.67 11.10 16.45
C VAL A 231 8.84 11.07 17.46
N THR A 232 8.99 9.96 18.19
CA THR A 232 10.04 9.84 19.22
C THR A 232 11.38 9.40 18.61
N VAL A 233 12.48 9.94 19.16
CA VAL A 233 13.86 9.57 18.76
C VAL A 233 14.11 8.08 19.00
N ALA A 234 13.58 7.52 20.08
CA ALA A 234 13.73 6.10 20.43
C ALA A 234 13.09 5.19 19.37
N ALA A 235 11.88 5.53 18.91
CA ALA A 235 11.19 4.77 17.87
C ALA A 235 11.90 4.84 16.52
N ARG A 236 12.45 6.02 16.16
CA ARG A 236 13.28 6.17 14.94
C ARG A 236 14.52 5.29 14.98
N LYS A 237 15.26 5.30 16.09
CA LYS A 237 16.43 4.42 16.28
C LYS A 237 16.05 2.94 16.23
N ALA A 238 14.91 2.55 16.79
CA ALA A 238 14.42 1.18 16.73
C ALA A 238 14.07 0.77 15.28
N ALA A 239 13.44 1.65 14.52
CA ALA A 239 13.14 1.44 13.10
C ALA A 239 14.43 1.32 12.27
N GLU A 240 15.40 2.21 12.48
CA GLU A 240 16.72 2.20 11.80
C GLU A 240 17.50 0.91 12.11
N LYS A 241 17.47 0.47 13.36
CA LYS A 241 18.08 -0.81 13.77
C LYS A 241 17.46 -2.00 13.06
N GLU A 242 16.15 -1.99 12.90
CA GLU A 242 15.42 -3.04 12.18
C GLU A 242 15.77 -3.06 10.69
N ILE A 243 15.90 -1.89 10.08
CA ILE A 243 16.30 -1.72 8.68
C ILE A 243 17.74 -2.18 8.44
N ALA A 244 18.62 -2.01 9.41
CA ALA A 244 20.02 -2.44 9.33
C ALA A 244 20.22 -3.96 9.45
N ASP A 245 19.18 -4.73 9.80
CA ASP A 245 19.25 -6.21 9.84
C ASP A 245 19.46 -6.75 8.41
N PRO A 246 20.51 -7.57 8.16
CA PRO A 246 20.74 -8.17 6.85
C PRO A 246 19.55 -8.95 6.28
N ALA A 247 18.71 -9.56 7.14
CA ALA A 247 17.51 -10.28 6.74
C ALA A 247 16.38 -9.34 6.26
N PHE A 248 16.45 -8.04 6.57
CA PHE A 248 15.41 -7.06 6.18
C PHE A 248 15.32 -6.89 4.67
N ALA A 249 16.44 -6.83 3.98
CA ALA A 249 16.51 -6.63 2.53
C ALA A 249 15.87 -7.78 1.73
N SER A 250 15.83 -9.00 2.28
CA SER A 250 15.26 -10.18 1.63
C SER A 250 13.72 -10.26 1.73
N LEU A 251 13.10 -9.41 2.58
CA LEU A 251 11.65 -9.39 2.78
C LEU A 251 10.94 -8.62 1.67
N ASP A 252 9.67 -8.96 1.43
CA ASP A 252 8.77 -8.11 0.66
C ASP A 252 8.44 -6.81 1.40
N SER A 253 7.96 -5.79 0.67
CA SER A 253 7.74 -4.46 1.23
C SER A 253 6.64 -4.41 2.32
N ASP A 254 5.62 -5.27 2.25
CA ASP A 254 4.57 -5.35 3.27
C ASP A 254 5.12 -5.97 4.58
N SER A 255 6.00 -6.96 4.47
CA SER A 255 6.70 -7.55 5.60
C SER A 255 7.69 -6.57 6.23
N ARG A 256 8.46 -5.82 5.42
CA ARG A 256 9.33 -4.72 5.87
C ARG A 256 8.54 -3.68 6.65
N PHE A 257 7.40 -3.24 6.10
CA PHE A 257 6.51 -2.30 6.77
C PHE A 257 6.06 -2.81 8.14
N SER A 258 5.64 -4.06 8.22
CA SER A 258 5.13 -4.66 9.45
C SER A 258 6.23 -4.79 10.53
N ARG A 259 7.46 -5.12 10.14
CA ARG A 259 8.62 -5.16 11.04
C ARG A 259 8.96 -3.77 11.57
N VAL A 260 9.05 -2.75 10.71
CA VAL A 260 9.36 -1.38 11.10
C VAL A 260 8.26 -0.81 12.02
N LEU A 261 6.97 -1.01 11.70
CA LEU A 261 5.87 -0.57 12.57
C LEU A 261 5.95 -1.25 13.93
N SER A 262 6.19 -2.56 13.97
CA SER A 262 6.34 -3.30 15.22
C SER A 262 7.53 -2.78 16.06
N ALA A 263 8.67 -2.50 15.44
CA ALA A 263 9.83 -1.94 16.12
C ALA A 263 9.57 -0.53 16.67
N ALA A 264 8.94 0.33 15.87
CA ALA A 264 8.62 1.71 16.24
C ALA A 264 7.56 1.82 17.34
N THR A 265 6.63 0.84 17.44
CA THR A 265 5.57 0.82 18.45
C THR A 265 5.94 0.07 19.73
N LYS A 266 7.04 -0.69 19.73
CA LYS A 266 7.56 -1.28 20.97
C LYS A 266 8.02 -0.16 21.88
N ARG A 267 7.36 0.01 23.04
CA ARG A 267 7.86 0.89 24.11
C ARG A 267 9.27 0.42 24.47
N PRO A 268 10.25 1.34 24.65
CA PRO A 268 11.50 0.97 25.27
C PRO A 268 11.12 0.34 26.62
N SER A 269 11.35 -0.95 26.77
CA SER A 269 11.38 -1.52 28.11
C SER A 269 12.60 -0.89 28.77
N ASP A 270 12.38 -0.03 29.76
CA ASP A 270 13.41 0.33 30.74
C ASP A 270 14.13 -0.96 31.09
N GLY A 271 15.47 -0.93 30.99
CA GLY A 271 16.32 -2.10 31.12
C GLY A 271 16.34 -2.73 32.52
N LEU A 272 15.17 -3.11 33.00
CA LEU A 272 14.95 -3.89 34.21
C LEU A 272 14.09 -5.09 33.87
N SER A 273 14.74 -6.26 33.89
CA SER A 273 14.20 -7.60 33.82
C SER A 273 13.79 -8.15 32.44
N GLN A 274 14.61 -9.05 31.91
CA GLN A 274 14.24 -10.15 31.02
C GLN A 274 13.29 -11.18 31.68
N ALA A 275 12.35 -10.71 32.52
CA ALA A 275 11.37 -11.52 33.18
C ALA A 275 9.96 -10.95 32.99
N GLY A 276 9.46 -10.90 31.73
CA GLY A 276 8.15 -10.32 31.47
C GLY A 276 7.65 -10.49 30.03
N ARG A 277 8.03 -11.58 29.34
CA ARG A 277 7.16 -12.08 28.27
C ARG A 277 5.83 -12.38 28.93
N ALA A 278 4.73 -11.87 28.37
CA ALA A 278 3.37 -12.27 28.70
C ALA A 278 3.17 -13.76 28.37
N GLY A 279 3.92 -14.59 29.04
CA GLY A 279 3.78 -16.02 29.10
C GLY A 279 2.91 -16.31 30.29
N ALA A 280 1.77 -16.91 30.06
CA ALA A 280 0.99 -17.41 31.17
C ALA A 280 1.85 -18.39 32.00
N GLN A 281 2.15 -18.01 33.26
CA GLN A 281 2.87 -18.83 34.16
C GLN A 281 1.92 -19.86 34.75
N MET A 282 2.26 -21.14 34.68
CA MET A 282 1.52 -22.20 35.36
C MET A 282 2.00 -22.32 36.80
N ILE A 283 1.10 -22.15 37.73
CA ILE A 283 1.37 -22.39 39.17
C ILE A 283 0.98 -23.82 39.46
N SER A 284 1.90 -24.55 40.13
CA SER A 284 1.69 -25.93 40.56
C SER A 284 2.00 -26.05 42.04
N THR A 285 1.39 -27.03 42.70
CA THR A 285 1.71 -27.42 44.10
C THR A 285 3.12 -28.00 44.18
N ALA A 286 3.65 -28.15 45.39
CA ALA A 286 4.91 -28.85 45.62
C ALA A 286 4.89 -30.30 45.12
N ALA A 287 3.71 -30.92 45.02
CA ALA A 287 3.50 -32.25 44.45
C ALA A 287 3.39 -32.27 42.91
N GLY A 288 3.54 -31.12 42.23
CA GLY A 288 3.49 -31.02 40.77
C GLY A 288 2.08 -30.87 40.17
N GLN A 289 1.03 -30.83 40.97
CA GLN A 289 -0.35 -30.66 40.50
C GLN A 289 -0.56 -29.21 40.03
N LYS A 290 -1.12 -29.02 38.84
CA LYS A 290 -1.41 -27.69 38.25
C LYS A 290 -2.57 -27.04 39.00
N VAL A 291 -2.38 -25.83 39.50
CA VAL A 291 -3.37 -25.07 40.28
C VAL A 291 -4.04 -24.00 39.47
N ALA A 292 -3.26 -23.15 38.84
CA ALA A 292 -3.79 -22.03 38.07
C ALA A 292 -2.81 -21.54 36.99
N LYS A 293 -3.35 -21.00 35.93
CA LYS A 293 -2.63 -20.28 34.90
C LYS A 293 -2.75 -18.78 35.19
N VAL A 294 -1.62 -18.13 35.44
CA VAL A 294 -1.55 -16.71 35.76
C VAL A 294 -0.98 -15.96 34.57
N SER A 295 -1.71 -15.01 34.06
CA SER A 295 -1.23 -14.08 33.02
C SER A 295 -1.26 -12.65 33.54
N HIS A 296 -0.17 -11.91 33.28
CA HIS A 296 0.00 -10.55 33.75
C HIS A 296 0.10 -9.61 32.53
N THR A 297 -0.77 -8.60 32.46
CA THR A 297 -0.78 -7.59 31.38
C THR A 297 -0.83 -6.20 32.02
N GLY A 298 0.34 -5.55 32.12
CA GLY A 298 0.44 -4.25 32.76
C GLY A 298 0.04 -4.29 34.25
N ARG A 299 -1.08 -3.65 34.62
CA ARG A 299 -1.63 -3.68 35.99
C ARG A 299 -2.64 -4.80 36.20
N ASP A 300 -3.06 -5.49 35.14
CA ASP A 300 -4.08 -6.52 35.24
C ASP A 300 -3.45 -7.88 35.45
N LEU A 301 -3.91 -8.58 36.49
CA LEU A 301 -3.57 -9.96 36.81
C LEU A 301 -4.78 -10.82 36.52
N LYS A 302 -4.67 -11.72 35.54
CA LYS A 302 -5.71 -12.73 35.26
C LYS A 302 -5.26 -14.10 35.78
N ILE A 303 -6.00 -14.63 36.71
CA ILE A 303 -5.81 -15.99 37.28
C ILE A 303 -6.91 -16.88 36.71
N SER A 304 -6.54 -17.95 36.02
CA SER A 304 -7.47 -18.96 35.50
C SER A 304 -7.19 -20.25 36.27
N VAL A 305 -8.08 -20.63 37.17
CA VAL A 305 -7.97 -21.83 37.99
C VAL A 305 -8.09 -23.06 37.09
N ASP A 306 -7.30 -24.10 37.37
CA ASP A 306 -7.32 -25.34 36.62
C ASP A 306 -8.62 -26.12 36.88
N LYS A 307 -9.04 -26.95 35.92
CA LYS A 307 -10.29 -27.70 35.98
C LYS A 307 -10.33 -28.75 37.11
N GLU A 308 -9.18 -29.11 37.65
CA GLU A 308 -9.07 -30.00 38.76
C GLU A 308 -9.45 -29.33 40.09
N PHE A 309 -9.54 -27.99 40.12
CA PHE A 309 -9.99 -27.20 41.26
C PHE A 309 -11.38 -26.63 40.96
N ASP A 310 -12.28 -26.77 41.91
CA ASP A 310 -13.67 -26.37 41.79
C ASP A 310 -13.91 -24.85 42.02
N ALA A 311 -15.15 -24.43 41.95
CA ALA A 311 -15.54 -23.04 42.17
C ALA A 311 -15.28 -22.57 43.61
N GLU A 312 -15.22 -23.49 44.57
CA GLU A 312 -14.95 -23.17 45.98
C GLU A 312 -13.52 -22.70 46.18
N PHE A 313 -12.56 -23.28 45.45
CA PHE A 313 -11.17 -22.82 45.49
C PHE A 313 -11.03 -21.41 44.87
N ALA A 314 -11.75 -21.11 43.80
CA ALA A 314 -11.75 -19.78 43.21
C ALA A 314 -12.34 -18.74 44.18
N ALA A 315 -13.42 -19.07 44.88
CA ALA A 315 -14.03 -18.21 45.91
C ALA A 315 -13.05 -17.99 47.10
N TYR A 316 -12.39 -19.04 47.58
CA TYR A 316 -11.37 -18.94 48.62
C TYR A 316 -10.21 -18.02 48.23
N LEU A 317 -9.71 -18.09 46.99
CA LEU A 317 -8.67 -17.16 46.52
C LEU A 317 -9.11 -15.70 46.56
N VAL A 318 -10.36 -15.41 46.18
CA VAL A 318 -10.92 -14.04 46.23
C VAL A 318 -10.99 -13.55 47.69
N GLU A 319 -11.40 -14.40 48.62
CA GLU A 319 -11.48 -14.08 50.03
C GLU A 319 -10.12 -13.83 50.69
N GLN A 320 -9.06 -14.48 50.19
CA GLN A 320 -7.69 -14.27 50.66
C GLN A 320 -7.03 -13.01 50.12
N LEU A 321 -7.53 -12.37 49.05
CA LEU A 321 -6.90 -11.21 48.46
C LEU A 321 -6.73 -10.01 49.41
N PRO A 322 -7.68 -9.66 50.28
CA PRO A 322 -7.50 -8.59 51.27
C PRO A 322 -6.36 -8.88 52.24
N VAL A 323 -6.28 -10.11 52.74
CA VAL A 323 -5.24 -10.55 53.68
C VAL A 323 -3.85 -10.49 53.05
N LEU A 324 -3.75 -10.93 51.79
CA LEU A 324 -2.50 -10.84 51.03
C LEU A 324 -2.10 -9.38 50.75
N ALA A 325 -3.06 -8.48 50.48
CA ALA A 325 -2.81 -7.07 50.29
C ALA A 325 -2.26 -6.40 51.57
N GLU A 326 -2.84 -6.70 52.73
CA GLU A 326 -2.36 -6.19 54.02
C GLU A 326 -0.96 -6.74 54.38
N ALA A 327 -0.72 -8.03 54.15
CA ALA A 327 0.59 -8.64 54.35
C ALA A 327 1.66 -7.99 53.46
N PHE A 328 1.32 -7.72 52.19
CA PHE A 328 2.21 -7.03 51.26
C PHE A 328 2.51 -5.60 51.69
N ALA A 329 1.50 -4.88 52.18
CA ALA A 329 1.69 -3.49 52.66
C ALA A 329 2.66 -3.46 53.86
N LYS A 330 2.49 -4.36 54.83
CA LYS A 330 3.41 -4.50 55.98
C LYS A 330 4.84 -4.84 55.58
N ALA A 331 5.00 -5.81 54.69
CA ALA A 331 6.31 -6.20 54.20
C ALA A 331 7.04 -5.09 53.46
N ARG A 332 6.30 -4.19 52.83
CA ARG A 332 6.86 -3.00 52.14
C ARG A 332 7.29 -1.91 53.10
N GLU A 333 6.60 -1.74 54.22
CA GLU A 333 6.98 -0.79 55.28
C GLU A 333 8.24 -1.28 56.02
N GLU A 334 8.36 -2.56 56.30
CA GLU A 334 9.52 -3.18 56.96
C GLU A 334 10.77 -3.23 56.07
N GLY A 335 10.62 -3.28 54.73
CA GLY A 335 11.74 -3.28 53.75
C GLY A 335 12.30 -1.89 53.39
N THR A 336 11.75 -0.82 53.97
CA THR A 336 12.17 0.57 53.68
C THR A 336 12.90 1.20 54.89
N SER A 337 13.21 0.46 55.93
CA SER A 337 14.00 0.87 57.13
C SER A 337 15.45 0.49 56.99
#